data_9050506ce5ffbcd80925db8f782f2085
#
_entry.id   9050506ce5ffbcd80925db8f782f2085
#
_cell.length_a   1.000
_cell.length_b   1.000
_cell.length_c   1.000
_cell.angle_alpha   90.00
_cell.angle_beta   90.00
_cell.angle_gamma   90.00
#
_symmetry.space_group_name_H-M   'P 1'
#
loop_
_entity.id
_entity.type
_entity.pdbx_description
1 polymer ?
#
loop_
_entity_poly.entity_id
_entity_poly.type
_entity_poly.pdbx_seq_one_letter_code
_entity_poly.pdbx_strand_id
1 'polypeptide(L)'
;PPPPPPFFFNDSATSEIYTLSLHDALPILATWNNLDTLASYEKLAGLKNHVDIKEAMAGENGAERVAKYTAPMAEGLSFNYAAKQVDDTVLTALTELAEEAQLAEKFEELYNGAVINTGEKRLVLHHLARRQLGNDVVVDGVNKREFYVSQQEKAADFANKVHAGEITNAAGEKFTTVVQIGIGGSDLGPRALYIALENWAKENGVAKMEAKFISNVDPDDAAAILKSTDLAHALFIVVSKSGTTLETLTNEAFVKDALIKAGLKPANHMIAVTSETSPLAKSDDYLEAFFMDDYIGGRYSSSSAVGGVVLSLAFGPEIFARILNGAAEEDKLAANKNILENPDMLDALIGVYERNVQGYPSTAVLPYSQALSRFPAHLQQCDMESNGKSVNRFGEPVNYVTGPTIFGEPGTNGQHSFYQLLHQGTDIVPLQFVGFKNSQIGMDVVIEDSTSQQKLCANVAAQIVAFACGKKDENLNKNFEGGRPSSIIIGDQLTPESLGALLAHFENKIMFQGFVWNVNSFDQEGVQLGKVLAKRVLAHDTDGALKAYSDLLNI
;
A
#
# COMPACT_ATOMS: atom_id res chain seq x y z
N PRO A 1 4.66 70.36 -45.60
CA PRO A 1 3.62 69.40 -45.35
C PRO A 1 2.92 69.75 -44.05
N PRO A 2 1.56 69.74 -44.05
CA PRO A 2 0.79 70.10 -42.88
C PRO A 2 0.70 68.92 -41.88
N PRO A 3 0.42 69.20 -40.61
CA PRO A 3 0.28 68.16 -39.57
C PRO A 3 -1.03 67.38 -39.71
N PRO A 4 -1.12 66.17 -39.29
CA PRO A 4 -2.34 65.35 -39.34
C PRO A 4 -3.37 65.80 -38.31
N PRO A 5 -4.67 65.53 -38.58
CA PRO A 5 -5.75 65.96 -37.71
C PRO A 5 -5.87 65.11 -36.41
N PRO A 6 -6.53 65.69 -35.39
CA PRO A 6 -6.69 64.99 -34.13
C PRO A 6 -7.75 63.88 -34.17
N PHE A 7 -7.47 62.74 -33.60
CA PHE A 7 -8.45 61.67 -33.39
C PHE A 7 -9.34 62.04 -32.18
N PHE A 8 -10.65 62.06 -32.46
CA PHE A 8 -11.67 62.10 -31.43
C PHE A 8 -11.86 60.70 -30.84
N PHE A 9 -11.64 60.54 -29.55
CA PHE A 9 -12.12 59.41 -28.80
C PHE A 9 -13.58 59.64 -28.39
N ASN A 10 -14.44 58.72 -28.81
CA ASN A 10 -15.82 58.68 -28.34
C ASN A 10 -15.85 57.79 -27.10
N ASP A 11 -16.12 58.43 -25.95
CA ASP A 11 -16.36 57.75 -24.67
C ASP A 11 -17.75 57.11 -24.70
N SER A 12 -17.80 55.79 -24.56
CA SER A 12 -18.92 55.08 -23.96
C SER A 12 -18.38 53.90 -23.18
N ALA A 13 -17.88 54.19 -21.99
CA ALA A 13 -17.56 53.18 -20.99
C ALA A 13 -18.87 52.65 -20.43
N THR A 14 -19.35 51.52 -20.92
CA THR A 14 -20.25 50.65 -20.22
C THR A 14 -19.42 49.86 -19.21
N SER A 15 -19.56 50.23 -17.92
CA SER A 15 -19.04 49.47 -16.80
C SER A 15 -19.79 48.14 -16.75
N GLU A 16 -19.26 47.07 -17.29
CA GLU A 16 -19.67 45.74 -16.93
C GLU A 16 -19.08 45.43 -15.55
N ILE A 17 -19.93 45.52 -14.53
CA ILE A 17 -19.66 44.99 -13.22
C ILE A 17 -19.71 43.47 -13.35
N TYR A 18 -18.57 42.84 -13.51
CA TYR A 18 -18.45 41.40 -13.31
C TYR A 18 -18.73 41.13 -11.84
N THR A 19 -19.91 40.67 -11.51
CA THR A 19 -20.19 39.95 -10.30
C THR A 19 -19.39 38.68 -10.36
N LEU A 20 -18.22 38.64 -9.72
CA LEU A 20 -17.51 37.41 -9.38
C LEU A 20 -18.51 36.53 -8.62
N SER A 21 -18.90 35.44 -9.23
CA SER A 21 -19.67 34.41 -8.53
C SER A 21 -18.83 33.89 -7.39
N LEU A 22 -19.47 33.59 -6.26
CA LEU A 22 -18.83 33.01 -5.06
C LEU A 22 -18.19 31.61 -5.31
N HIS A 23 -18.10 31.17 -6.57
CA HIS A 23 -17.51 29.91 -6.99
C HIS A 23 -16.06 30.03 -7.50
N ASP A 24 -15.50 31.23 -7.60
CA ASP A 24 -14.12 31.48 -8.02
C ASP A 24 -13.20 31.84 -6.83
N ALA A 25 -13.53 31.42 -5.63
CA ALA A 25 -12.57 31.45 -4.53
C ALA A 25 -11.46 30.45 -4.89
N LEU A 26 -10.24 30.94 -5.10
CA LEU A 26 -9.05 30.10 -5.19
C LEU A 26 -9.09 29.09 -4.04
N PRO A 27 -8.90 27.79 -4.28
CA PRO A 27 -8.87 26.82 -3.19
C PRO A 27 -7.83 27.29 -2.17
N ILE A 28 -8.25 27.42 -0.90
CA ILE A 28 -7.33 27.73 0.19
C ILE A 28 -6.41 26.51 0.29
N LEU A 29 -5.15 26.66 -0.12
CA LEU A 29 -4.16 25.62 -0.03
C LEU A 29 -3.93 25.27 1.45
N ALA A 30 -3.90 23.98 1.77
CA ALA A 30 -3.64 23.50 3.11
C ALA A 30 -2.25 23.93 3.59
N THR A 31 -2.16 24.27 4.88
CA THR A 31 -0.90 24.65 5.52
C THR A 31 -0.13 23.40 5.97
N TRP A 32 1.15 23.34 5.70
CA TRP A 32 2.02 22.24 6.05
C TRP A 32 2.96 22.63 7.19
N ASN A 33 2.62 22.24 8.39
CA ASN A 33 3.36 22.52 9.62
C ASN A 33 4.00 21.24 10.18
N ASN A 34 5.14 21.39 10.86
CA ASN A 34 5.75 20.29 11.59
C ASN A 34 4.90 19.90 12.81
N LEU A 35 4.84 18.62 13.13
CA LEU A 35 4.02 18.09 14.22
C LEU A 35 4.27 18.80 15.56
N ASP A 36 5.53 19.07 15.91
CA ASP A 36 5.96 19.69 17.14
C ASP A 36 5.64 21.20 17.24
N THR A 37 5.07 21.79 16.17
CA THR A 37 4.61 23.18 16.16
C THR A 37 3.10 23.31 16.34
N LEU A 38 2.37 22.19 16.36
CA LEU A 38 0.91 22.19 16.50
C LEU A 38 0.50 22.24 17.97
N ALA A 39 -0.40 23.17 18.33
CA ALA A 39 -0.91 23.30 19.70
C ALA A 39 -1.75 22.08 20.12
N SER A 40 -2.47 21.48 19.19
CA SER A 40 -3.22 20.24 19.41
C SER A 40 -2.31 19.05 19.73
N TYR A 41 -1.12 18.99 19.12
CA TYR A 41 -0.14 17.96 19.46
C TYR A 41 0.41 18.13 20.88
N GLU A 42 0.64 19.35 21.34
CA GLU A 42 1.05 19.60 22.74
C GLU A 42 -0.01 19.10 23.74
N LYS A 43 -1.29 19.35 23.46
CA LYS A 43 -2.42 18.81 24.25
C LYS A 43 -2.42 17.28 24.23
N LEU A 44 -2.30 16.67 23.07
CA LEU A 44 -2.25 15.22 22.91
C LEU A 44 -1.06 14.60 23.65
N ALA A 45 0.10 15.24 23.63
CA ALA A 45 1.29 14.80 24.36
C ALA A 45 1.08 14.79 25.88
N GLY A 46 0.25 15.70 26.40
CA GLY A 46 -0.19 15.73 27.80
C GLY A 46 -1.04 14.52 28.21
N LEU A 47 -1.57 13.76 27.26
CA LEU A 47 -2.37 12.56 27.51
C LEU A 47 -1.56 11.25 27.48
N LYS A 48 -0.24 11.32 27.61
CA LYS A 48 0.60 10.13 27.72
C LYS A 48 0.14 9.26 28.89
N ASN A 49 -0.08 7.95 28.64
CA ASN A 49 -0.57 6.98 29.63
C ASN A 49 -1.93 7.38 30.27
N HIS A 50 -2.74 8.20 29.60
CA HIS A 50 -4.05 8.63 30.11
C HIS A 50 -5.01 7.44 30.31
N VAL A 51 -4.99 6.45 29.40
CA VAL A 51 -5.83 5.26 29.48
C VAL A 51 -5.02 4.05 29.96
N ASP A 52 -5.39 3.49 31.13
CA ASP A 52 -4.94 2.15 31.53
C ASP A 52 -5.80 1.09 30.82
N ILE A 53 -5.23 0.50 29.79
CA ILE A 53 -5.94 -0.49 28.96
C ILE A 53 -6.30 -1.78 29.72
N LYS A 54 -5.55 -2.11 30.81
CA LYS A 54 -5.84 -3.29 31.63
C LYS A 54 -7.19 -3.11 32.35
N GLU A 55 -7.39 -1.92 32.93
CA GLU A 55 -8.65 -1.58 33.60
C GLU A 55 -9.77 -1.35 32.58
N ALA A 56 -9.46 -0.65 31.48
CA ALA A 56 -10.43 -0.30 30.45
C ALA A 56 -11.02 -1.53 29.76
N MET A 57 -10.23 -2.60 29.55
CA MET A 57 -10.67 -3.83 28.90
C MET A 57 -11.13 -4.93 29.90
N ALA A 58 -11.16 -4.64 31.20
CA ALA A 58 -11.57 -5.62 32.20
C ALA A 58 -13.10 -5.71 32.34
N GLY A 59 -13.61 -6.94 32.46
CA GLY A 59 -15.02 -7.21 32.77
C GLY A 59 -16.03 -6.58 31.81
N GLU A 60 -17.13 -6.05 32.34
CA GLU A 60 -18.22 -5.46 31.56
C GLU A 60 -17.78 -4.19 30.80
N ASN A 61 -16.88 -3.40 31.37
CA ASN A 61 -16.32 -2.23 30.69
C ASN A 61 -15.68 -2.57 29.34
N GLY A 62 -14.98 -3.70 29.26
CA GLY A 62 -14.39 -4.18 28.01
C GLY A 62 -15.45 -4.48 26.95
N ALA A 63 -16.58 -5.07 27.32
CA ALA A 63 -17.68 -5.37 26.39
C ALA A 63 -18.32 -4.08 25.85
N GLU A 64 -18.56 -3.08 26.71
CA GLU A 64 -19.07 -1.77 26.29
C GLU A 64 -18.09 -1.05 25.35
N ARG A 65 -16.80 -1.14 25.63
CA ARG A 65 -15.76 -0.55 24.76
C ARG A 65 -15.73 -1.22 23.37
N VAL A 66 -15.84 -2.54 23.30
CA VAL A 66 -15.88 -3.26 22.00
C VAL A 66 -17.04 -2.79 21.15
N ALA A 67 -18.21 -2.57 21.75
CA ALA A 67 -19.36 -2.04 21.03
C ALA A 67 -19.19 -0.57 20.61
N LYS A 68 -18.57 0.26 21.49
CA LYS A 68 -18.45 1.71 21.29
C LYS A 68 -17.34 2.08 20.30
N TYR A 69 -16.16 1.47 20.42
CA TYR A 69 -14.96 1.85 19.67
C TYR A 69 -14.78 0.98 18.42
N THR A 70 -15.78 1.03 17.55
CA THR A 70 -15.81 0.36 16.24
C THR A 70 -16.23 1.37 15.18
N ALA A 71 -15.40 1.55 14.16
CA ALA A 71 -15.71 2.34 12.98
C ALA A 71 -16.03 1.43 11.80
N PRO A 72 -17.12 1.67 11.06
CA PRO A 72 -17.40 0.91 9.84
C PRO A 72 -16.37 1.25 8.75
N MET A 73 -15.99 0.24 7.98
CA MET A 73 -15.17 0.33 6.79
C MET A 73 -15.98 -0.12 5.57
N ALA A 74 -15.45 0.08 4.37
CA ALA A 74 -16.08 -0.40 3.15
C ALA A 74 -16.13 -1.94 3.09
N GLU A 75 -17.00 -2.45 2.22
CA GLU A 75 -17.13 -3.87 1.88
C GLU A 75 -17.36 -4.79 3.08
N GLY A 76 -18.12 -4.31 4.07
CA GLY A 76 -18.46 -5.09 5.27
C GLY A 76 -17.31 -5.30 6.24
N LEU A 77 -16.18 -4.60 6.05
CA LEU A 77 -15.12 -4.52 7.04
C LEU A 77 -15.51 -3.57 8.18
N SER A 78 -14.87 -3.73 9.33
CA SER A 78 -14.94 -2.79 10.43
C SER A 78 -13.60 -2.72 11.17
N PHE A 79 -13.25 -1.52 11.61
CA PHE A 79 -12.06 -1.25 12.41
C PHE A 79 -12.47 -1.12 13.87
N ASN A 80 -12.12 -2.12 14.70
CA ASN A 80 -12.33 -2.08 16.14
C ASN A 80 -11.02 -1.72 16.84
N TYR A 81 -11.04 -0.63 17.59
CA TYR A 81 -9.91 -0.09 18.32
C TYR A 81 -10.14 -0.03 19.85
N ALA A 82 -11.08 -0.82 20.35
CA ALA A 82 -11.42 -0.87 21.79
C ALA A 82 -10.22 -1.21 22.68
N ALA A 83 -9.31 -2.04 22.20
CA ALA A 83 -8.10 -2.42 22.91
C ALA A 83 -6.90 -1.49 22.63
N LYS A 84 -7.11 -0.29 22.08
CA LYS A 84 -6.12 0.80 21.99
C LYS A 84 -6.19 1.68 23.23
N GLN A 85 -5.12 2.42 23.52
CA GLN A 85 -5.04 3.34 24.67
C GLN A 85 -5.78 4.66 24.41
N VAL A 86 -7.02 4.56 23.97
CA VAL A 86 -7.87 5.72 23.63
C VAL A 86 -9.18 5.69 24.41
N ASP A 87 -9.69 6.88 24.73
CA ASP A 87 -11.04 7.13 25.21
C ASP A 87 -11.58 8.40 24.53
N ASP A 88 -12.75 8.87 24.95
CA ASP A 88 -13.35 10.07 24.35
C ASP A 88 -12.47 11.31 24.51
N THR A 89 -11.66 11.40 25.58
CA THR A 89 -10.73 12.51 25.80
C THR A 89 -9.60 12.47 24.77
N VAL A 90 -9.00 11.30 24.57
CA VAL A 90 -7.96 11.11 23.56
C VAL A 90 -8.53 11.31 22.15
N LEU A 91 -9.73 10.78 21.86
CA LEU A 91 -10.40 10.96 20.56
C LEU A 91 -10.68 12.44 20.26
N THR A 92 -11.08 13.22 21.27
CA THR A 92 -11.25 14.68 21.13
C THR A 92 -9.92 15.36 20.75
N ALA A 93 -8.83 15.01 21.43
CA ALA A 93 -7.51 15.57 21.12
C ALA A 93 -7.00 15.13 19.72
N LEU A 94 -7.31 13.89 19.28
CA LEU A 94 -7.01 13.43 17.93
C LEU A 94 -7.82 14.17 16.87
N THR A 95 -9.10 14.50 17.17
CA THR A 95 -9.93 15.34 16.28
C THR A 95 -9.33 16.74 16.15
N GLU A 96 -8.95 17.38 17.26
CA GLU A 96 -8.29 18.70 17.23
C GLU A 96 -6.98 18.65 16.42
N LEU A 97 -6.21 17.55 16.53
CA LEU A 97 -4.99 17.37 15.74
C LEU A 97 -5.29 17.22 14.24
N ALA A 98 -6.31 16.46 13.86
CA ALA A 98 -6.73 16.31 12.47
C ALA A 98 -7.15 17.65 11.85
N GLU A 99 -7.93 18.44 12.60
CA GLU A 99 -8.41 19.76 12.17
C GLU A 99 -7.26 20.77 12.04
N GLU A 100 -6.40 20.90 13.06
CA GLU A 100 -5.26 21.83 13.01
C GLU A 100 -4.25 21.44 11.93
N ALA A 101 -3.99 20.13 11.75
CA ALA A 101 -3.14 19.62 10.69
C ALA A 101 -3.82 19.66 9.30
N GLN A 102 -5.08 20.03 9.20
CA GLN A 102 -5.85 20.14 7.95
C GLN A 102 -5.80 18.83 7.11
N LEU A 103 -6.00 17.68 7.77
CA LEU A 103 -5.80 16.38 7.09
C LEU A 103 -6.81 16.15 5.96
N ALA A 104 -8.06 16.54 6.14
CA ALA A 104 -9.09 16.40 5.12
C ALA A 104 -8.81 17.32 3.91
N GLU A 105 -8.37 18.55 4.15
CA GLU A 105 -8.00 19.49 3.10
C GLU A 105 -6.76 19.00 2.31
N LYS A 106 -5.76 18.43 2.97
CA LYS A 106 -4.57 17.82 2.34
C LYS A 106 -4.96 16.61 1.48
N PHE A 107 -5.90 15.81 1.95
CA PHE A 107 -6.44 14.68 1.20
C PHE A 107 -7.18 15.17 -0.05
N GLU A 108 -8.00 16.22 0.07
CA GLU A 108 -8.68 16.84 -1.06
C GLU A 108 -7.69 17.42 -2.08
N GLU A 109 -6.60 18.07 -1.63
CA GLU A 109 -5.53 18.54 -2.51
C GLU A 109 -4.89 17.40 -3.30
N LEU A 110 -4.57 16.27 -2.63
CA LEU A 110 -4.02 15.09 -3.30
C LEU A 110 -4.97 14.59 -4.38
N TYR A 111 -6.24 14.42 -4.06
CA TYR A 111 -7.25 13.92 -4.97
C TYR A 111 -7.53 14.85 -6.16
N ASN A 112 -7.29 16.13 -6.00
CA ASN A 112 -7.44 17.13 -7.06
C ASN A 112 -6.13 17.43 -7.82
N GLY A 113 -5.08 16.63 -7.59
CA GLY A 113 -3.84 16.70 -8.37
C GLY A 113 -2.91 17.83 -7.98
N ALA A 114 -2.87 18.22 -6.71
CA ALA A 114 -1.82 19.09 -6.20
C ALA A 114 -0.45 18.38 -6.21
N VAL A 115 0.64 19.17 -6.21
CA VAL A 115 2.01 18.65 -6.09
C VAL A 115 2.26 18.22 -4.65
N ILE A 116 1.96 16.98 -4.35
CA ILE A 116 2.15 16.38 -3.01
C ILE A 116 3.56 15.82 -2.82
N ASN A 117 4.14 15.19 -3.83
CA ASN A 117 5.54 14.77 -3.82
C ASN A 117 6.47 15.96 -4.11
N THR A 118 6.84 16.69 -3.06
CA THR A 118 7.62 17.93 -3.17
C THR A 118 9.08 17.67 -3.56
N GLY A 119 9.67 16.54 -3.17
CA GLY A 119 11.04 16.17 -3.49
C GLY A 119 11.27 15.99 -5.00
N GLU A 120 10.36 15.30 -5.67
CA GLU A 120 10.40 15.07 -7.12
C GLU A 120 9.52 16.06 -7.92
N LYS A 121 8.82 16.98 -7.23
CA LYS A 121 7.89 17.96 -7.81
C LYS A 121 6.79 17.31 -8.66
N ARG A 122 6.18 16.24 -8.13
CA ARG A 122 5.18 15.41 -8.82
C ARG A 122 3.85 15.40 -8.12
N LEU A 123 2.82 15.16 -8.89
CA LEU A 123 1.49 14.78 -8.40
C LEU A 123 1.55 13.36 -7.80
N VAL A 124 0.50 12.97 -7.09
CA VAL A 124 0.30 11.62 -6.54
C VAL A 124 -1.10 11.16 -6.95
N LEU A 125 -1.19 10.24 -7.91
CA LEU A 125 -2.42 9.95 -8.63
C LEU A 125 -2.86 8.48 -8.60
N HIS A 126 -2.34 7.64 -7.69
CA HIS A 126 -2.70 6.22 -7.63
C HIS A 126 -4.21 5.98 -7.43
N HIS A 127 -4.91 6.90 -6.75
CA HIS A 127 -6.35 6.84 -6.54
C HIS A 127 -7.17 6.98 -7.84
N LEU A 128 -6.67 7.71 -8.84
CA LEU A 128 -7.37 7.83 -10.13
C LEU A 128 -7.46 6.49 -10.88
N ALA A 129 -6.56 5.55 -10.61
CA ALA A 129 -6.65 4.19 -11.13
C ALA A 129 -7.88 3.42 -10.60
N ARG A 130 -8.48 3.88 -9.50
CA ARG A 130 -9.70 3.30 -8.89
C ARG A 130 -11.01 3.85 -9.47
N ARG A 131 -10.94 4.81 -10.40
CA ARG A 131 -12.02 5.37 -11.25
C ARG A 131 -13.03 6.29 -10.58
N GLN A 132 -13.12 6.45 -9.27
CA GLN A 132 -14.35 6.97 -8.65
C GLN A 132 -14.20 8.30 -7.92
N LEU A 133 -13.11 8.62 -7.26
CA LEU A 133 -13.00 9.79 -6.41
C LEU A 133 -12.17 10.90 -7.06
N GLY A 134 -12.48 12.15 -6.69
CA GLY A 134 -11.78 13.35 -7.15
C GLY A 134 -12.20 13.82 -8.53
N ASN A 135 -11.67 14.95 -8.92
CA ASN A 135 -11.86 15.55 -10.23
C ASN A 135 -10.93 14.94 -11.29
N ASP A 136 -11.19 15.23 -12.55
CA ASP A 136 -10.23 14.94 -13.60
C ASP A 136 -8.97 15.79 -13.41
N VAL A 137 -7.82 15.14 -13.53
CA VAL A 137 -6.50 15.79 -13.46
C VAL A 137 -5.87 15.79 -14.83
N VAL A 138 -5.66 16.97 -15.39
CA VAL A 138 -5.07 17.15 -16.73
C VAL A 138 -3.63 17.62 -16.58
N VAL A 139 -2.69 16.87 -17.15
CA VAL A 139 -1.25 17.21 -17.18
C VAL A 139 -0.77 17.17 -18.61
N ASP A 140 -0.16 18.25 -19.08
CA ASP A 140 0.33 18.41 -20.46
C ASP A 140 -0.72 18.06 -21.54
N GLY A 141 -1.98 18.41 -21.26
CA GLY A 141 -3.12 18.14 -22.14
C GLY A 141 -3.67 16.71 -22.09
N VAL A 142 -3.15 15.85 -21.21
CA VAL A 142 -3.61 14.46 -21.02
C VAL A 142 -4.44 14.36 -19.75
N ASN A 143 -5.68 13.90 -19.85
CA ASN A 143 -6.51 13.52 -18.71
C ASN A 143 -5.96 12.23 -18.09
N LYS A 144 -5.44 12.31 -16.88
CA LYS A 144 -4.77 11.18 -16.23
C LYS A 144 -5.73 10.05 -15.82
N ARG A 145 -6.96 10.39 -15.46
CA ARG A 145 -8.00 9.38 -15.20
C ARG A 145 -8.29 8.56 -16.46
N GLU A 146 -8.53 9.22 -17.58
CA GLU A 146 -8.76 8.54 -18.86
C GLU A 146 -7.56 7.71 -19.29
N PHE A 147 -6.36 8.22 -19.08
CA PHE A 147 -5.12 7.46 -19.34
C PHE A 147 -5.07 6.15 -18.53
N TYR A 148 -5.28 6.19 -17.21
CA TYR A 148 -5.24 4.97 -16.38
C TYR A 148 -6.36 3.99 -16.74
N VAL A 149 -7.57 4.49 -16.99
CA VAL A 149 -8.70 3.68 -17.44
C VAL A 149 -8.39 3.00 -18.77
N SER A 150 -7.82 3.72 -19.74
CA SER A 150 -7.44 3.16 -21.05
C SER A 150 -6.41 2.04 -20.93
N GLN A 151 -5.44 2.15 -19.98
CA GLN A 151 -4.48 1.09 -19.72
C GLN A 151 -5.12 -0.14 -19.07
N GLN A 152 -6.11 0.06 -18.18
CA GLN A 152 -6.88 -1.06 -17.60
C GLN A 152 -7.72 -1.77 -18.68
N GLU A 153 -8.36 -1.02 -19.58
CA GLU A 153 -9.13 -1.58 -20.70
C GLU A 153 -8.24 -2.34 -21.67
N LYS A 154 -7.05 -1.80 -21.97
CA LYS A 154 -6.04 -2.48 -22.78
C LYS A 154 -5.57 -3.78 -22.13
N ALA A 155 -5.31 -3.78 -20.83
CA ALA A 155 -4.92 -4.98 -20.10
C ALA A 155 -6.06 -6.02 -20.07
N ALA A 156 -7.31 -5.56 -19.92
CA ALA A 156 -8.49 -6.42 -19.96
C ALA A 156 -8.68 -7.07 -21.34
N ASP A 157 -8.59 -6.29 -22.41
CA ASP A 157 -8.68 -6.82 -23.79
C ASP A 157 -7.60 -7.85 -24.08
N PHE A 158 -6.34 -7.55 -23.69
CA PHE A 158 -5.23 -8.49 -23.83
C PHE A 158 -5.46 -9.78 -23.05
N ALA A 159 -5.84 -9.70 -21.77
CA ALA A 159 -6.11 -10.87 -20.95
C ALA A 159 -7.26 -11.71 -21.53
N ASN A 160 -8.33 -11.10 -21.98
CA ASN A 160 -9.47 -11.79 -22.61
C ASN A 160 -9.04 -12.53 -23.89
N LYS A 161 -8.20 -11.93 -24.74
CA LYS A 161 -7.65 -12.57 -25.96
C LYS A 161 -6.75 -13.76 -25.62
N VAL A 162 -5.92 -13.64 -24.58
CA VAL A 162 -5.10 -14.76 -24.07
C VAL A 162 -6.00 -15.91 -23.58
N HIS A 163 -7.01 -15.60 -22.76
CA HIS A 163 -7.94 -16.61 -22.22
C HIS A 163 -8.79 -17.27 -23.31
N ALA A 164 -9.22 -16.52 -24.33
CA ALA A 164 -9.94 -17.06 -25.48
C ALA A 164 -9.06 -17.95 -26.36
N GLY A 165 -7.74 -17.77 -26.34
CA GLY A 165 -6.80 -18.44 -27.23
C GLY A 165 -6.66 -17.74 -28.58
N GLU A 166 -6.93 -16.44 -28.64
CA GLU A 166 -6.64 -15.59 -29.78
C GLU A 166 -5.17 -15.16 -29.78
N ILE A 167 -4.57 -15.03 -28.58
CA ILE A 167 -3.13 -14.89 -28.37
C ILE A 167 -2.62 -16.22 -27.81
N THR A 168 -1.73 -16.86 -28.56
CA THR A 168 -1.21 -18.20 -28.27
C THR A 168 0.31 -18.24 -28.41
N ASN A 169 0.94 -19.33 -27.98
CA ASN A 169 2.32 -19.61 -28.29
C ASN A 169 2.52 -19.92 -29.80
N ALA A 170 3.76 -20.12 -30.23
CA ALA A 170 4.08 -20.39 -31.64
C ALA A 170 3.49 -21.71 -32.19
N ALA A 171 3.08 -22.64 -31.33
CA ALA A 171 2.41 -23.88 -31.69
C ALA A 171 0.87 -23.73 -31.79
N GLY A 172 0.30 -22.56 -31.49
CA GLY A 172 -1.15 -22.31 -31.44
C GLY A 172 -1.80 -22.79 -30.15
N GLU A 173 -1.03 -22.98 -29.08
CA GLU A 173 -1.51 -23.49 -27.81
C GLU A 173 -1.66 -22.32 -26.79
N LYS A 174 -2.59 -22.47 -25.86
CA LYS A 174 -2.87 -21.43 -24.84
C LYS A 174 -1.76 -21.31 -23.82
N PHE A 175 -1.51 -20.09 -23.36
CA PHE A 175 -0.72 -19.85 -22.18
C PHE A 175 -1.49 -20.26 -20.91
N THR A 176 -0.80 -20.86 -19.94
CA THR A 176 -1.38 -21.35 -18.68
C THR A 176 -0.71 -20.74 -17.44
N THR A 177 0.46 -20.17 -17.63
CA THR A 177 1.26 -19.55 -16.55
C THR A 177 1.65 -18.14 -16.94
N VAL A 178 1.57 -17.21 -15.98
CA VAL A 178 2.13 -15.87 -16.11
C VAL A 178 3.21 -15.67 -15.05
N VAL A 179 4.37 -15.15 -15.44
CA VAL A 179 5.50 -14.90 -14.54
C VAL A 179 5.81 -13.41 -14.53
N GLN A 180 5.61 -12.75 -13.40
CA GLN A 180 5.97 -11.34 -13.24
C GLN A 180 7.42 -11.18 -12.79
N ILE A 181 8.19 -10.38 -13.51
CA ILE A 181 9.58 -10.02 -13.24
C ILE A 181 9.60 -8.58 -12.77
N GLY A 182 9.84 -8.35 -11.48
CA GLY A 182 9.86 -7.01 -10.90
C GLY A 182 10.33 -7.03 -9.46
N ILE A 183 10.81 -5.92 -8.93
CA ILE A 183 11.32 -5.80 -7.55
C ILE A 183 10.61 -4.67 -6.80
N GLY A 184 10.56 -4.75 -5.47
CA GLY A 184 9.92 -3.76 -4.62
C GLY A 184 8.44 -3.61 -4.93
N GLY A 185 7.97 -2.40 -5.26
CA GLY A 185 6.56 -2.15 -5.59
C GLY A 185 6.06 -2.87 -6.84
N SER A 186 6.97 -3.27 -7.74
CA SER A 186 6.64 -4.10 -8.91
C SER A 186 6.47 -5.59 -8.60
N ASP A 187 6.61 -5.99 -7.32
CA ASP A 187 6.45 -7.35 -6.83
C ASP A 187 5.52 -7.42 -5.63
N LEU A 188 5.85 -6.72 -4.54
CA LEU A 188 5.27 -6.94 -3.20
C LEU A 188 3.75 -6.81 -3.18
N GLY A 189 3.21 -5.73 -3.72
CA GLY A 189 1.77 -5.51 -3.76
C GLY A 189 1.03 -6.50 -4.69
N PRO A 190 1.38 -6.59 -5.98
CA PRO A 190 0.76 -7.55 -6.90
C PRO A 190 0.83 -9.00 -6.41
N ARG A 191 1.98 -9.44 -5.88
CA ARG A 191 2.14 -10.78 -5.29
C ARG A 191 1.26 -10.98 -4.07
N ALA A 192 1.17 -9.99 -3.17
CA ALA A 192 0.32 -10.08 -2.00
C ALA A 192 -1.16 -10.22 -2.38
N LEU A 193 -1.64 -9.46 -3.38
CA LEU A 193 -3.01 -9.55 -3.88
C LEU A 193 -3.27 -10.89 -4.60
N TYR A 194 -2.32 -11.38 -5.39
CA TYR A 194 -2.44 -12.69 -6.02
C TYR A 194 -2.56 -13.81 -4.98
N ILE A 195 -1.64 -13.89 -4.03
CA ILE A 195 -1.66 -14.92 -2.96
C ILE A 195 -2.95 -14.83 -2.14
N ALA A 196 -3.43 -13.62 -1.88
CA ALA A 196 -4.67 -13.39 -1.13
C ALA A 196 -5.90 -13.99 -1.83
N LEU A 197 -5.91 -14.09 -3.16
CA LEU A 197 -7.08 -14.50 -3.93
C LEU A 197 -6.91 -15.81 -4.69
N GLU A 198 -5.72 -16.39 -4.80
CA GLU A 198 -5.51 -17.56 -5.68
C GLU A 198 -6.40 -18.75 -5.31
N ASN A 199 -6.56 -19.05 -4.03
CA ASN A 199 -7.41 -20.14 -3.55
C ASN A 199 -8.89 -19.78 -3.69
N TRP A 200 -9.26 -18.55 -3.36
CA TRP A 200 -10.61 -18.03 -3.58
C TRP A 200 -11.01 -18.13 -5.06
N ALA A 201 -10.11 -17.75 -5.98
CA ALA A 201 -10.36 -17.80 -7.41
C ALA A 201 -10.53 -19.23 -7.93
N LYS A 202 -9.71 -20.16 -7.43
CA LYS A 202 -9.83 -21.61 -7.76
C LYS A 202 -11.19 -22.16 -7.29
N GLU A 203 -11.58 -21.87 -6.07
CA GLU A 203 -12.86 -22.35 -5.50
C GLU A 203 -14.07 -21.77 -6.24
N ASN A 204 -14.02 -20.51 -6.63
CA ASN A 204 -15.09 -19.86 -7.37
C ASN A 204 -15.05 -20.11 -8.89
N GLY A 205 -14.12 -20.93 -9.40
CA GLY A 205 -14.00 -21.29 -10.82
C GLY A 205 -13.61 -20.12 -11.72
N VAL A 206 -12.99 -19.07 -11.18
CA VAL A 206 -12.57 -17.87 -11.93
C VAL A 206 -11.07 -17.81 -12.17
N ALA A 207 -10.29 -18.71 -11.58
CA ALA A 207 -8.86 -18.83 -11.88
C ALA A 207 -8.63 -19.14 -13.37
N LYS A 208 -7.75 -18.37 -14.02
CA LYS A 208 -7.44 -18.48 -15.45
C LYS A 208 -6.03 -19.00 -15.71
N MET A 209 -5.03 -18.37 -15.09
CA MET A 209 -3.62 -18.74 -15.22
C MET A 209 -2.98 -18.80 -13.83
N GLU A 210 -1.97 -19.67 -13.67
CA GLU A 210 -1.10 -19.63 -12.49
C GLU A 210 -0.17 -18.43 -12.59
N ALA A 211 -0.05 -17.61 -11.52
CA ALA A 211 0.95 -16.55 -11.49
C ALA A 211 2.14 -16.93 -10.61
N LYS A 212 3.34 -16.64 -11.12
CA LYS A 212 4.62 -16.77 -10.43
C LYS A 212 5.37 -15.45 -10.46
N PHE A 213 6.38 -15.31 -9.59
CA PHE A 213 7.07 -14.02 -9.41
C PHE A 213 8.58 -14.24 -9.29
N ILE A 214 9.35 -13.50 -10.08
CA ILE A 214 10.81 -13.40 -9.99
C ILE A 214 11.12 -11.97 -9.52
N SER A 215 11.65 -11.84 -8.31
CA SER A 215 11.82 -10.51 -7.69
C SER A 215 13.21 -10.24 -7.14
N ASN A 216 14.05 -11.26 -7.01
CA ASN A 216 15.41 -11.10 -6.51
C ASN A 216 16.42 -11.27 -7.65
N VAL A 217 17.54 -10.56 -7.58
CA VAL A 217 18.69 -10.76 -8.48
C VAL A 217 19.49 -12.03 -8.12
N ASP A 218 19.15 -12.67 -7.01
CA ASP A 218 19.66 -14.00 -6.66
C ASP A 218 19.32 -14.98 -7.81
N PRO A 219 20.33 -15.60 -8.45
CA PRO A 219 20.10 -16.50 -9.57
C PRO A 219 19.23 -17.72 -9.21
N ASP A 220 19.22 -18.13 -7.93
CA ASP A 220 18.41 -19.26 -7.49
C ASP A 220 16.90 -18.93 -7.49
N ASP A 221 16.50 -17.67 -7.29
CA ASP A 221 15.11 -17.23 -7.39
C ASP A 221 14.58 -17.45 -8.82
N ALA A 222 15.25 -16.87 -9.81
CA ALA A 222 14.87 -17.05 -11.22
C ALA A 222 14.96 -18.52 -11.66
N ALA A 223 16.04 -19.21 -11.29
CA ALA A 223 16.26 -20.61 -11.67
C ALA A 223 15.17 -21.55 -11.12
N ALA A 224 14.73 -21.37 -9.87
CA ALA A 224 13.68 -22.17 -9.26
C ALA A 224 12.34 -22.01 -10.00
N ILE A 225 11.98 -20.78 -10.33
CA ILE A 225 10.76 -20.48 -11.09
C ILE A 225 10.82 -21.08 -12.50
N LEU A 226 11.92 -20.85 -13.24
CA LEU A 226 12.08 -21.35 -14.60
C LEU A 226 12.07 -22.88 -14.68
N LYS A 227 12.73 -23.57 -13.73
CA LYS A 227 12.73 -25.04 -13.66
C LYS A 227 11.36 -25.64 -13.33
N SER A 228 10.51 -24.92 -12.63
CA SER A 228 9.16 -25.34 -12.23
C SER A 228 8.06 -24.86 -13.18
N THR A 229 8.43 -24.25 -14.32
CA THR A 229 7.49 -23.64 -15.27
C THR A 229 7.64 -24.29 -16.64
N ASP A 230 6.51 -24.64 -17.26
CA ASP A 230 6.49 -24.98 -18.68
C ASP A 230 6.65 -23.70 -19.50
N LEU A 231 7.89 -23.47 -19.99
CA LEU A 231 8.25 -22.24 -20.68
C LEU A 231 7.46 -22.03 -21.98
N ALA A 232 7.05 -23.12 -22.66
CA ALA A 232 6.28 -23.03 -23.89
C ALA A 232 4.87 -22.46 -23.65
N HIS A 233 4.32 -22.65 -22.45
CA HIS A 233 2.99 -22.18 -22.06
C HIS A 233 3.02 -21.03 -21.03
N ALA A 234 4.15 -20.31 -20.93
CA ALA A 234 4.33 -19.21 -20.01
C ALA A 234 4.42 -17.86 -20.74
N LEU A 235 3.76 -16.84 -20.16
CA LEU A 235 3.94 -15.42 -20.46
C LEU A 235 4.78 -14.77 -19.35
N PHE A 236 5.73 -13.92 -19.71
CA PHE A 236 6.60 -13.19 -18.79
C PHE A 236 6.31 -11.70 -18.85
N ILE A 237 6.01 -11.09 -17.71
CA ILE A 237 5.76 -9.65 -17.58
C ILE A 237 7.00 -8.99 -17.02
N VAL A 238 7.66 -8.12 -17.79
CA VAL A 238 8.78 -7.30 -17.31
C VAL A 238 8.22 -5.98 -16.77
N VAL A 239 8.34 -5.78 -15.46
CA VAL A 239 7.78 -4.59 -14.79
C VAL A 239 8.90 -3.68 -14.30
N SER A 240 9.11 -2.57 -15.01
CA SER A 240 10.07 -1.55 -14.63
C SER A 240 9.62 -0.19 -15.15
N LYS A 241 9.25 0.74 -14.25
CA LYS A 241 8.81 2.08 -14.64
C LYS A 241 9.85 2.82 -15.48
N SER A 242 11.10 2.84 -15.05
CA SER A 242 12.20 3.49 -15.76
C SER A 242 12.76 2.67 -16.92
N GLY A 243 12.52 1.35 -16.94
CA GLY A 243 13.19 0.42 -17.86
C GLY A 243 14.70 0.29 -17.66
N THR A 244 15.22 0.70 -16.49
CA THR A 244 16.66 0.72 -16.18
C THR A 244 17.01 0.09 -14.83
N THR A 245 16.06 -0.56 -14.17
CA THR A 245 16.27 -1.22 -12.87
C THR A 245 17.17 -2.43 -13.09
N LEU A 246 18.37 -2.41 -12.52
CA LEU A 246 19.42 -3.41 -12.74
C LEU A 246 18.91 -4.84 -12.48
N GLU A 247 18.27 -5.06 -11.34
CA GLU A 247 17.76 -6.37 -10.92
C GLU A 247 16.72 -6.91 -11.90
N THR A 248 15.79 -6.06 -12.35
CA THR A 248 14.75 -6.44 -13.31
C THR A 248 15.34 -6.78 -14.67
N LEU A 249 16.28 -5.97 -15.18
CA LEU A 249 16.94 -6.23 -16.47
C LEU A 249 17.82 -7.47 -16.42
N THR A 250 18.47 -7.76 -15.28
CA THR A 250 19.25 -8.99 -15.08
C THR A 250 18.34 -10.22 -15.14
N ASN A 251 17.21 -10.20 -14.45
CA ASN A 251 16.23 -11.28 -14.45
C ASN A 251 15.54 -11.43 -15.82
N GLU A 252 15.28 -10.34 -16.52
CA GLU A 252 14.80 -10.35 -17.89
C GLU A 252 15.79 -11.08 -18.82
N ALA A 253 17.07 -10.74 -18.75
CA ALA A 253 18.12 -11.39 -19.55
C ALA A 253 18.23 -12.88 -19.21
N PHE A 254 18.09 -13.25 -17.93
CA PHE A 254 18.09 -14.64 -17.48
C PHE A 254 16.92 -15.43 -18.09
N VAL A 255 15.71 -14.84 -18.10
CA VAL A 255 14.52 -15.43 -18.72
C VAL A 255 14.67 -15.53 -20.24
N LYS A 256 15.17 -14.50 -20.93
CA LYS A 256 15.45 -14.52 -22.38
C LYS A 256 16.40 -15.66 -22.75
N ASP A 257 17.49 -15.84 -21.99
CA ASP A 257 18.44 -16.93 -22.21
C ASP A 257 17.78 -18.31 -22.04
N ALA A 258 16.96 -18.47 -21.00
CA ALA A 258 16.23 -19.72 -20.76
C ALA A 258 15.24 -20.05 -21.91
N LEU A 259 14.49 -19.06 -22.40
CA LEU A 259 13.59 -19.21 -23.55
C LEU A 259 14.35 -19.61 -24.82
N ILE A 260 15.46 -18.93 -25.12
CA ILE A 260 16.31 -19.25 -26.29
C ILE A 260 16.87 -20.66 -26.18
N LYS A 261 17.36 -21.09 -25.02
CA LYS A 261 17.86 -22.47 -24.80
C LYS A 261 16.76 -23.51 -24.94
N ALA A 262 15.51 -23.16 -24.65
CA ALA A 262 14.35 -24.02 -24.92
C ALA A 262 13.87 -24.00 -26.38
N GLY A 263 14.53 -23.24 -27.26
CA GLY A 263 14.14 -23.12 -28.68
C GLY A 263 12.96 -22.18 -28.91
N LEU A 264 12.63 -21.34 -27.91
CA LEU A 264 11.51 -20.40 -27.96
C LEU A 264 12.01 -18.98 -28.31
N LYS A 265 11.15 -18.18 -28.96
CA LYS A 265 11.46 -16.81 -29.31
C LYS A 265 10.94 -15.89 -28.19
N PRO A 266 11.82 -15.17 -27.42
CA PRO A 266 11.39 -14.32 -26.30
C PRO A 266 10.25 -13.37 -26.65
N ALA A 267 10.29 -12.70 -27.80
CA ALA A 267 9.26 -11.75 -28.25
C ALA A 267 7.85 -12.36 -28.37
N ASN A 268 7.70 -13.68 -28.40
CA ASN A 268 6.40 -14.37 -28.41
C ASN A 268 5.89 -14.71 -27.00
N HIS A 269 6.71 -14.49 -25.96
CA HIS A 269 6.43 -14.89 -24.58
C HIS A 269 6.54 -13.74 -23.57
N MET A 270 6.93 -12.55 -24.00
CA MET A 270 7.21 -11.45 -23.10
C MET A 270 6.30 -10.25 -23.37
N ILE A 271 5.88 -9.58 -22.31
CA ILE A 271 5.15 -8.31 -22.32
C ILE A 271 5.80 -7.35 -21.34
N ALA A 272 5.62 -6.05 -21.52
CA ALA A 272 6.20 -5.03 -20.67
C ALA A 272 5.13 -4.22 -19.92
N VAL A 273 5.42 -3.88 -18.65
CA VAL A 273 4.70 -2.83 -17.89
C VAL A 273 5.71 -1.77 -17.53
N THR A 274 5.61 -0.58 -18.13
CA THR A 274 6.69 0.41 -18.11
C THR A 274 6.14 1.83 -18.33
N SER A 275 6.99 2.86 -18.29
CA SER A 275 6.62 4.21 -18.74
C SER A 275 6.68 4.32 -20.27
N GLU A 276 5.82 5.16 -20.87
CA GLU A 276 5.85 5.43 -22.33
C GLU A 276 7.19 5.97 -22.83
N THR A 277 7.96 6.61 -21.94
CA THR A 277 9.29 7.15 -22.24
C THR A 277 10.43 6.15 -22.02
N SER A 278 10.13 4.99 -21.45
CA SER A 278 11.09 3.94 -21.13
C SER A 278 11.66 3.30 -22.40
N PRO A 279 12.92 2.82 -22.37
CA PRO A 279 13.46 2.00 -23.45
C PRO A 279 12.64 0.75 -23.75
N LEU A 280 12.01 0.14 -22.73
CA LEU A 280 11.18 -1.07 -22.90
C LEU A 280 9.93 -0.80 -23.74
N ALA A 281 9.36 0.41 -23.68
CA ALA A 281 8.16 0.78 -24.44
C ALA A 281 8.34 0.75 -25.97
N LYS A 282 9.59 0.84 -26.43
CA LYS A 282 9.94 0.94 -27.86
C LYS A 282 10.65 -0.31 -28.38
N SER A 283 10.74 -1.35 -27.56
CA SER A 283 11.46 -2.59 -27.95
C SER A 283 10.52 -3.56 -28.67
N ASP A 284 10.98 -4.13 -29.77
CA ASP A 284 10.31 -5.21 -30.49
C ASP A 284 10.43 -6.58 -29.78
N ASP A 285 11.00 -6.58 -28.57
CA ASP A 285 11.19 -7.80 -27.75
C ASP A 285 9.92 -8.22 -27.01
N TYR A 286 8.84 -7.44 -27.10
CA TYR A 286 7.60 -7.69 -26.38
C TYR A 286 6.40 -7.81 -27.30
N LEU A 287 5.47 -8.72 -26.95
CA LEU A 287 4.17 -8.88 -27.61
C LEU A 287 3.30 -7.63 -27.43
N GLU A 288 3.37 -7.01 -26.26
CA GLU A 288 2.57 -5.84 -25.89
C GLU A 288 3.27 -5.06 -24.77
N ALA A 289 2.99 -3.77 -24.69
CA ALA A 289 3.43 -2.90 -23.59
C ALA A 289 2.24 -2.18 -22.97
N PHE A 290 2.20 -2.16 -21.63
CA PHE A 290 1.20 -1.45 -20.83
C PHE A 290 1.88 -0.33 -20.08
N PHE A 291 1.21 0.82 -19.93
CA PHE A 291 1.87 2.01 -19.47
C PHE A 291 1.43 2.45 -18.09
N MET A 292 2.40 2.92 -17.34
CA MET A 292 2.27 3.65 -16.09
C MET A 292 3.07 4.94 -16.20
N ASP A 293 2.75 5.93 -15.38
CA ASP A 293 3.48 7.18 -15.36
C ASP A 293 4.20 7.47 -14.03
N ASP A 294 4.82 8.63 -13.94
CA ASP A 294 5.61 9.04 -12.79
C ASP A 294 4.77 9.46 -11.58
N TYR A 295 3.46 9.66 -11.76
CA TYR A 295 2.55 10.11 -10.70
C TYR A 295 2.02 8.97 -9.83
N ILE A 296 2.37 7.71 -10.15
CA ILE A 296 2.09 6.55 -9.31
C ILE A 296 3.41 6.00 -8.77
N GLY A 297 3.60 6.12 -7.46
CA GLY A 297 4.75 5.54 -6.75
C GLY A 297 4.71 4.01 -6.75
N GLY A 298 5.88 3.34 -6.75
CA GLY A 298 5.96 1.88 -6.85
C GLY A 298 5.16 1.15 -5.77
N ARG A 299 5.29 1.54 -4.51
CA ARG A 299 4.57 0.92 -3.37
C ARG A 299 3.05 1.18 -3.35
N TYR A 300 2.57 2.14 -4.14
CA TYR A 300 1.15 2.45 -4.37
C TYR A 300 0.65 1.99 -5.74
N SER A 301 1.42 1.16 -6.47
CA SER A 301 1.13 0.83 -7.87
C SER A 301 0.25 -0.42 -8.05
N SER A 302 -0.15 -1.10 -6.98
CA SER A 302 -0.94 -2.34 -7.07
C SER A 302 -2.28 -2.17 -7.80
N SER A 303 -2.89 -0.98 -7.74
CA SER A 303 -4.11 -0.61 -8.47
C SER A 303 -3.88 -0.10 -9.89
N SER A 304 -2.64 0.03 -10.34
CA SER A 304 -2.27 0.44 -11.71
C SER A 304 -2.09 -0.76 -12.66
N ALA A 305 -1.57 -0.51 -13.85
CA ALA A 305 -1.16 -1.57 -14.78
C ALA A 305 -0.19 -2.59 -14.16
N VAL A 306 0.57 -2.22 -13.13
CA VAL A 306 1.53 -3.10 -12.43
C VAL A 306 0.83 -4.30 -11.79
N GLY A 307 -0.25 -4.09 -11.05
CA GLY A 307 -1.09 -5.20 -10.55
C GLY A 307 -2.12 -5.64 -11.58
N GLY A 308 -2.65 -4.70 -12.37
CA GLY A 308 -3.76 -4.93 -13.31
C GLY A 308 -3.46 -5.99 -14.36
N VAL A 309 -2.26 -5.98 -14.94
CA VAL A 309 -1.91 -6.94 -16.00
C VAL A 309 -1.80 -8.35 -15.44
N VAL A 310 -1.04 -8.57 -14.37
CA VAL A 310 -0.86 -9.92 -13.80
C VAL A 310 -2.14 -10.47 -13.19
N LEU A 311 -2.92 -9.64 -12.48
CA LEU A 311 -4.16 -10.09 -11.85
C LEU A 311 -5.27 -10.35 -12.87
N SER A 312 -5.35 -9.56 -13.97
CA SER A 312 -6.27 -9.81 -15.07
C SER A 312 -5.94 -11.10 -15.80
N LEU A 313 -4.66 -11.39 -16.04
CA LEU A 313 -4.23 -12.67 -16.63
C LEU A 313 -4.51 -13.85 -15.69
N ALA A 314 -4.26 -13.70 -14.39
CA ALA A 314 -4.42 -14.77 -13.42
C ALA A 314 -5.91 -15.10 -13.11
N PHE A 315 -6.78 -14.09 -13.00
CA PHE A 315 -8.14 -14.26 -12.48
C PHE A 315 -9.25 -13.77 -13.43
N GLY A 316 -8.90 -13.00 -14.45
CA GLY A 316 -9.83 -12.27 -15.30
C GLY A 316 -9.94 -10.79 -14.89
N PRO A 317 -10.16 -9.90 -15.87
CA PRO A 317 -10.23 -8.46 -15.62
C PRO A 317 -11.39 -8.04 -14.70
N GLU A 318 -12.46 -8.83 -14.64
CA GLU A 318 -13.61 -8.60 -13.77
C GLU A 318 -13.21 -8.68 -12.29
N ILE A 319 -12.31 -9.61 -11.93
CA ILE A 319 -11.84 -9.77 -10.55
C ILE A 319 -10.94 -8.59 -10.16
N PHE A 320 -10.07 -8.14 -11.06
CA PHE A 320 -9.28 -6.95 -10.82
C PHE A 320 -10.16 -5.70 -10.65
N ALA A 321 -11.21 -5.55 -11.47
CA ALA A 321 -12.17 -4.45 -11.33
C ALA A 321 -12.89 -4.48 -9.96
N ARG A 322 -13.21 -5.65 -9.41
CA ARG A 322 -13.80 -5.80 -8.08
C ARG A 322 -12.85 -5.35 -6.97
N ILE A 323 -11.55 -5.64 -7.09
CA ILE A 323 -10.51 -5.11 -6.16
C ILE A 323 -10.50 -3.58 -6.21
N LEU A 324 -10.48 -3.00 -7.41
CA LEU A 324 -10.49 -1.53 -7.58
C LEU A 324 -11.76 -0.88 -7.01
N ASN A 325 -12.91 -1.52 -7.17
CA ASN A 325 -14.17 -1.04 -6.61
C ASN A 325 -14.13 -1.00 -5.08
N GLY A 326 -13.67 -2.08 -4.44
CA GLY A 326 -13.53 -2.10 -2.98
C GLY A 326 -12.58 -1.02 -2.46
N ALA A 327 -11.45 -0.82 -3.15
CA ALA A 327 -10.53 0.26 -2.82
C ALA A 327 -11.15 1.66 -2.98
N ALA A 328 -11.97 1.85 -4.02
CA ALA A 328 -12.66 3.11 -4.26
C ALA A 328 -13.75 3.41 -3.21
N GLU A 329 -14.44 2.38 -2.70
CA GLU A 329 -15.42 2.57 -1.63
C GLU A 329 -14.74 2.97 -0.30
N GLU A 330 -13.56 2.42 0.01
CA GLU A 330 -12.78 2.84 1.19
C GLU A 330 -12.26 4.28 1.02
N ASP A 331 -11.76 4.66 -0.17
CA ASP A 331 -11.35 6.04 -0.44
C ASP A 331 -12.45 7.07 -0.17
N LYS A 332 -13.72 6.72 -0.38
CA LYS A 332 -14.85 7.61 -0.06
C LYS A 332 -14.98 7.85 1.45
N LEU A 333 -14.71 6.83 2.27
CA LEU A 333 -14.68 6.99 3.73
C LEU A 333 -13.49 7.86 4.15
N ALA A 334 -12.34 7.69 3.53
CA ALA A 334 -11.16 8.51 3.78
C ALA A 334 -11.36 10.02 3.49
N ALA A 335 -12.33 10.37 2.63
CA ALA A 335 -12.70 11.76 2.37
C ALA A 335 -13.57 12.40 3.48
N ASN A 336 -14.07 11.62 4.45
CA ASN A 336 -14.90 12.15 5.53
C ASN A 336 -14.04 12.95 6.52
N LYS A 337 -14.50 14.17 6.86
CA LYS A 337 -13.84 15.06 7.83
C LYS A 337 -13.99 14.61 9.28
N ASN A 338 -15.07 13.88 9.59
CA ASN A 338 -15.30 13.32 10.93
C ASN A 338 -14.41 12.08 11.12
N ILE A 339 -13.40 12.17 11.97
CA ILE A 339 -12.46 11.06 12.21
C ILE A 339 -13.14 9.78 12.71
N LEU A 340 -14.26 9.88 13.41
CA LEU A 340 -15.01 8.71 13.92
C LEU A 340 -15.76 7.95 12.81
N GLU A 341 -15.93 8.57 11.65
CA GLU A 341 -16.53 8.01 10.44
C GLU A 341 -15.49 7.82 9.32
N ASN A 342 -14.21 8.05 9.63
CA ASN A 342 -13.08 7.91 8.72
C ASN A 342 -12.06 6.94 9.35
N PRO A 343 -12.22 5.62 9.15
CA PRO A 343 -11.38 4.61 9.78
C PRO A 343 -9.90 4.75 9.41
N ASP A 344 -9.59 5.25 8.21
CA ASP A 344 -8.23 5.42 7.70
C ASP A 344 -7.50 6.54 8.46
N MET A 345 -8.14 7.70 8.59
CA MET A 345 -7.61 8.84 9.34
C MET A 345 -7.54 8.53 10.83
N LEU A 346 -8.54 7.85 11.38
CA LEU A 346 -8.58 7.47 12.79
C LEU A 346 -7.44 6.50 13.14
N ASP A 347 -7.22 5.45 12.33
CA ASP A 347 -6.12 4.51 12.55
C ASP A 347 -4.75 5.19 12.38
N ALA A 348 -4.63 6.13 11.43
CA ALA A 348 -3.43 6.96 11.26
C ALA A 348 -3.12 7.79 12.51
N LEU A 349 -4.11 8.48 13.05
CA LEU A 349 -3.97 9.34 14.25
C LEU A 349 -3.67 8.54 15.51
N ILE A 350 -4.30 7.36 15.69
CA ILE A 350 -3.96 6.43 16.77
C ILE A 350 -2.50 5.97 16.62
N GLY A 351 -2.04 5.66 15.41
CA GLY A 351 -0.64 5.30 15.15
C GLY A 351 0.34 6.43 15.47
N VAL A 352 0.00 7.69 15.17
CA VAL A 352 0.79 8.86 15.56
C VAL A 352 0.83 9.01 17.09
N TYR A 353 -0.30 8.84 17.78
CA TYR A 353 -0.36 8.86 19.25
C TYR A 353 0.53 7.76 19.86
N GLU A 354 0.44 6.53 19.36
CA GLU A 354 1.27 5.41 19.80
C GLU A 354 2.77 5.68 19.56
N ARG A 355 3.12 6.23 18.39
CA ARG A 355 4.52 6.49 18.01
C ARG A 355 5.12 7.69 18.73
N ASN A 356 4.42 8.82 18.76
CA ASN A 356 4.97 10.10 19.20
C ASN A 356 4.70 10.41 20.67
N VAL A 357 3.57 9.97 21.21
CA VAL A 357 3.18 10.26 22.61
C VAL A 357 3.51 9.07 23.52
N GLN A 358 3.10 7.85 23.14
CA GLN A 358 3.40 6.66 23.94
C GLN A 358 4.86 6.21 23.75
N GLY A 359 5.47 6.48 22.59
CA GLY A 359 6.88 6.22 22.31
C GLY A 359 7.16 4.80 21.79
N TYR A 360 6.17 4.13 21.20
CA TYR A 360 6.34 2.77 20.68
C TYR A 360 7.09 2.77 19.33
N PRO A 361 8.23 2.04 19.22
CA PRO A 361 9.08 2.13 18.03
C PRO A 361 8.63 1.25 16.86
N SER A 362 7.76 0.28 17.10
CA SER A 362 7.37 -0.73 16.13
C SER A 362 5.87 -0.96 16.16
N THR A 363 5.33 -1.54 15.08
CA THR A 363 3.95 -2.04 15.01
C THR A 363 3.96 -3.40 14.33
N ALA A 364 3.23 -4.38 14.90
CA ALA A 364 3.07 -5.69 14.29
C ALA A 364 1.72 -5.81 13.58
N VAL A 365 1.72 -6.19 12.29
CA VAL A 365 0.51 -6.47 11.51
C VAL A 365 0.33 -7.99 11.43
N LEU A 366 -0.76 -8.47 12.00
CA LEU A 366 -0.98 -9.89 12.28
C LEU A 366 -2.28 -10.38 11.62
N PRO A 367 -2.24 -10.75 10.32
CA PRO A 367 -3.42 -11.26 9.64
C PRO A 367 -3.76 -12.68 10.13
N TYR A 368 -4.97 -12.88 10.65
CA TYR A 368 -5.52 -14.19 10.98
C TYR A 368 -6.19 -14.79 9.74
N SER A 369 -5.40 -14.85 8.68
CA SER A 369 -5.71 -15.43 7.38
C SER A 369 -4.41 -15.80 6.67
N GLN A 370 -4.23 -17.09 6.33
CA GLN A 370 -3.05 -17.55 5.60
C GLN A 370 -2.98 -16.93 4.20
N ALA A 371 -4.12 -16.60 3.60
CA ALA A 371 -4.20 -15.91 2.32
C ALA A 371 -3.52 -14.53 2.35
N LEU A 372 -3.47 -13.87 3.51
CA LEU A 372 -2.78 -12.59 3.68
C LEU A 372 -1.31 -12.74 4.11
N SER A 373 -0.69 -13.90 3.95
CA SER A 373 0.70 -14.17 4.42
C SER A 373 1.73 -13.20 3.87
N ARG A 374 1.55 -12.68 2.66
CA ARG A 374 2.47 -11.73 2.04
C ARG A 374 2.09 -10.26 2.26
N PHE A 375 0.91 -10.01 2.81
CA PHE A 375 0.40 -8.65 3.03
C PHE A 375 1.26 -7.83 4.01
N PRO A 376 1.74 -8.36 5.17
CA PRO A 376 2.66 -7.62 6.03
C PRO A 376 3.94 -7.18 5.33
N ALA A 377 4.50 -7.99 4.43
CA ALA A 377 5.69 -7.61 3.67
C ALA A 377 5.42 -6.47 2.67
N HIS A 378 4.24 -6.42 2.07
CA HIS A 378 3.81 -5.26 1.27
C HIS A 378 3.71 -4.01 2.15
N LEU A 379 3.12 -4.11 3.34
CA LEU A 379 2.99 -2.99 4.26
C LEU A 379 4.33 -2.51 4.83
N GLN A 380 5.32 -3.39 4.98
CA GLN A 380 6.69 -2.98 5.32
C GLN A 380 7.21 -1.95 4.32
N GLN A 381 7.11 -2.22 3.03
CA GLN A 381 7.51 -1.25 2.02
C GLN A 381 6.59 -0.02 2.04
N CYS A 382 5.29 -0.23 2.07
CA CYS A 382 4.33 0.86 1.99
C CYS A 382 4.53 1.89 3.11
N ASP A 383 4.71 1.46 4.36
CA ASP A 383 4.87 2.35 5.52
C ASP A 383 6.32 2.83 5.69
N MET A 384 7.28 1.90 5.79
CA MET A 384 8.66 2.24 6.16
C MET A 384 9.37 3.07 5.09
N GLU A 385 9.10 2.83 3.80
CA GLU A 385 9.64 3.62 2.70
C GLU A 385 8.93 4.98 2.59
N SER A 386 7.64 5.07 2.92
CA SER A 386 6.88 6.31 2.92
C SER A 386 7.27 7.23 4.07
N ASN A 387 7.25 6.72 5.29
CA ASN A 387 7.28 7.50 6.52
C ASN A 387 8.59 7.39 7.32
N GLY A 388 9.52 6.52 6.91
CA GLY A 388 10.84 6.39 7.51
C GLY A 388 11.76 7.56 7.10
N LYS A 389 11.43 8.79 7.50
CA LYS A 389 12.10 10.03 7.08
C LYS A 389 12.65 10.78 8.29
N SER A 390 13.77 11.45 8.13
CA SER A 390 14.40 12.34 9.13
C SER A 390 14.27 13.83 8.78
N VAL A 391 13.63 14.14 7.65
CA VAL A 391 13.37 15.49 7.19
C VAL A 391 11.90 15.67 6.84
N ASN A 392 11.39 16.91 6.96
CA ASN A 392 10.06 17.24 6.51
C ASN A 392 9.99 17.33 4.97
N ARG A 393 8.81 17.54 4.43
CA ARG A 393 8.57 17.65 2.97
C ARG A 393 9.31 18.81 2.28
N PHE A 394 9.90 19.72 3.05
CA PHE A 394 10.70 20.85 2.56
C PHE A 394 12.21 20.57 2.64
N GLY A 395 12.62 19.40 3.13
CA GLY A 395 14.01 19.01 3.29
C GLY A 395 14.66 19.50 4.59
N GLU A 396 13.89 19.95 5.57
CA GLU A 396 14.38 20.43 6.85
C GLU A 396 14.34 19.29 7.90
N PRO A 397 15.35 19.14 8.76
CA PRO A 397 15.35 18.13 9.83
C PRO A 397 14.15 18.28 10.77
N VAL A 398 13.56 17.13 11.14
CA VAL A 398 12.48 17.10 12.16
C VAL A 398 13.04 16.71 13.53
N ASN A 399 12.45 17.24 14.60
CA ASN A 399 12.83 16.99 15.99
C ASN A 399 11.96 15.95 16.70
N TYR A 400 11.17 15.20 15.95
CA TYR A 400 10.28 14.14 16.43
C TYR A 400 10.52 12.85 15.65
N VAL A 401 10.06 11.74 16.21
CA VAL A 401 10.13 10.43 15.54
C VAL A 401 9.04 10.32 14.47
N THR A 402 9.35 9.64 13.38
CA THR A 402 8.44 9.38 12.26
C THR A 402 8.14 7.88 12.18
N GLY A 403 7.78 7.34 11.04
CA GLY A 403 7.32 5.99 10.80
C GLY A 403 7.87 4.89 11.71
N PRO A 404 7.03 3.96 12.19
CA PRO A 404 7.45 2.83 13.00
C PRO A 404 8.14 1.76 12.16
N THR A 405 8.83 0.82 12.82
CA THR A 405 9.23 -0.44 12.18
C THR A 405 8.00 -1.33 12.05
N ILE A 406 7.68 -1.77 10.83
CA ILE A 406 6.57 -2.68 10.54
C ILE A 406 7.10 -4.09 10.36
N PHE A 407 6.47 -5.07 11.02
CA PHE A 407 6.70 -6.49 10.80
C PHE A 407 5.40 -7.27 11.02
N GLY A 408 5.37 -8.53 10.62
CA GLY A 408 4.21 -9.37 10.89
C GLY A 408 4.25 -10.72 10.19
N GLU A 409 3.41 -11.61 10.69
CA GLU A 409 3.18 -12.96 10.20
C GLU A 409 1.72 -13.33 10.41
N PRO A 410 1.17 -14.28 9.64
CA PRO A 410 -0.17 -14.78 9.91
C PRO A 410 -0.31 -15.37 11.32
N GLY A 411 -1.45 -15.10 11.96
CA GLY A 411 -1.93 -15.94 13.06
C GLY A 411 -2.48 -17.26 12.49
N THR A 412 -2.24 -18.40 13.17
CA THR A 412 -1.63 -18.58 14.49
C THR A 412 -0.10 -18.77 14.44
N ASN A 413 0.53 -18.77 13.27
CA ASN A 413 1.97 -19.01 13.09
C ASN A 413 2.82 -18.03 13.92
N GLY A 414 2.53 -16.74 13.88
CA GLY A 414 3.22 -15.70 14.64
C GLY A 414 3.24 -15.99 16.15
N GLN A 415 2.18 -16.61 16.69
CA GLN A 415 2.12 -17.00 18.09
C GLN A 415 3.23 -17.99 18.48
N HIS A 416 3.62 -18.86 17.55
CA HIS A 416 4.68 -19.85 17.75
C HIS A 416 6.06 -19.34 17.31
N SER A 417 6.18 -18.04 17.04
CA SER A 417 7.42 -17.40 16.60
C SER A 417 7.84 -16.28 17.57
N PHE A 418 7.13 -15.19 17.62
CA PHE A 418 7.57 -13.97 18.33
C PHE A 418 6.58 -13.46 19.40
N TYR A 419 5.45 -14.11 19.65
CA TYR A 419 4.50 -13.65 20.67
C TYR A 419 5.07 -13.69 22.09
N GLN A 420 6.11 -14.47 22.35
CA GLN A 420 6.84 -14.43 23.61
C GLN A 420 7.34 -13.00 23.90
N LEU A 421 7.95 -12.33 22.90
CA LEU A 421 8.39 -10.94 23.02
C LEU A 421 7.20 -10.00 23.17
N LEU A 422 6.15 -10.19 22.38
CA LEU A 422 4.97 -9.31 22.41
C LEU A 422 4.27 -9.32 23.76
N HIS A 423 4.17 -10.49 24.43
CA HIS A 423 3.55 -10.63 25.75
C HIS A 423 4.45 -10.22 26.90
N GLN A 424 5.69 -10.68 26.91
CA GLN A 424 6.59 -10.61 28.07
C GLN A 424 7.88 -9.83 27.81
N GLY A 425 8.08 -9.29 26.59
CA GLY A 425 9.23 -8.44 26.28
C GLY A 425 9.16 -7.09 27.00
N THR A 426 10.30 -6.41 27.06
CA THR A 426 10.43 -5.10 27.71
C THR A 426 9.86 -3.98 26.86
N ASP A 427 9.86 -4.13 25.53
CA ASP A 427 9.26 -3.15 24.61
C ASP A 427 7.77 -3.44 24.40
N ILE A 428 6.97 -2.39 24.34
CA ILE A 428 5.57 -2.48 23.94
C ILE A 428 5.50 -2.30 22.43
N VAL A 429 4.88 -3.28 21.77
CA VAL A 429 4.62 -3.28 20.33
C VAL A 429 3.11 -3.24 20.13
N PRO A 430 2.53 -2.13 19.61
CA PRO A 430 1.15 -2.10 19.16
C PRO A 430 0.86 -3.18 18.12
N LEU A 431 -0.32 -3.81 18.22
CA LEU A 431 -0.71 -4.88 17.33
C LEU A 431 -1.88 -4.44 16.46
N GLN A 432 -1.85 -4.81 15.19
CA GLN A 432 -2.96 -4.65 14.28
C GLN A 432 -3.34 -6.00 13.69
N PHE A 433 -4.43 -6.55 14.18
CA PHE A 433 -4.98 -7.81 13.68
C PHE A 433 -5.85 -7.56 12.44
N VAL A 434 -5.89 -8.53 11.53
CA VAL A 434 -6.86 -8.61 10.44
C VAL A 434 -7.48 -9.99 10.46
N GLY A 435 -8.82 -10.10 10.53
CA GLY A 435 -9.50 -11.37 10.66
C GLY A 435 -10.80 -11.44 9.85
N PHE A 436 -11.24 -12.67 9.58
CA PHE A 436 -12.50 -12.94 8.88
C PHE A 436 -13.29 -14.02 9.62
N LYS A 437 -14.63 -13.85 9.64
CA LYS A 437 -15.53 -14.79 10.31
C LYS A 437 -15.61 -16.12 9.57
N ASN A 438 -15.46 -16.10 8.24
CA ASN A 438 -15.58 -17.26 7.36
C ASN A 438 -14.32 -17.48 6.53
N SER A 439 -13.98 -18.74 6.27
CA SER A 439 -12.91 -19.11 5.35
C SER A 439 -13.29 -18.84 3.90
N GLN A 440 -12.29 -18.68 3.02
CA GLN A 440 -12.51 -18.45 1.59
C GLN A 440 -13.07 -19.68 0.86
N ILE A 441 -12.69 -20.87 1.27
CA ILE A 441 -12.95 -22.14 0.55
C ILE A 441 -14.18 -22.85 1.13
N GLY A 442 -14.50 -22.63 2.42
CA GLY A 442 -15.62 -23.29 3.09
C GLY A 442 -15.37 -24.73 3.50
N MET A 443 -14.24 -25.33 3.10
CA MET A 443 -13.85 -26.66 3.57
C MET A 443 -13.28 -26.56 4.98
N ASP A 444 -13.91 -27.25 5.94
CA ASP A 444 -13.52 -27.24 7.34
C ASP A 444 -13.81 -28.59 7.99
N VAL A 445 -13.31 -28.80 9.19
CA VAL A 445 -13.48 -30.04 9.97
C VAL A 445 -13.81 -29.71 11.41
N VAL A 446 -14.71 -30.48 12.01
CA VAL A 446 -15.07 -30.37 13.42
C VAL A 446 -14.20 -31.35 14.24
N ILE A 447 -13.42 -30.81 15.17
CA ILE A 447 -12.63 -31.56 16.14
C ILE A 447 -12.85 -30.93 17.51
N GLU A 448 -13.19 -31.73 18.52
CA GLU A 448 -13.49 -31.24 19.87
C GLU A 448 -14.57 -30.14 19.86
N ASP A 449 -15.69 -30.43 19.19
CA ASP A 449 -16.90 -29.61 19.07
C ASP A 449 -16.69 -28.21 18.43
N SER A 450 -15.58 -27.98 17.73
CA SER A 450 -15.33 -26.73 17.04
C SER A 450 -14.63 -26.92 15.70
N THR A 451 -14.91 -26.02 14.75
CA THR A 451 -14.23 -26.00 13.44
C THR A 451 -12.86 -25.32 13.51
N SER A 452 -12.02 -25.53 12.48
CA SER A 452 -10.73 -24.82 12.40
C SER A 452 -10.92 -23.31 12.34
N GLN A 453 -11.92 -22.83 11.59
CA GLN A 453 -12.22 -21.40 11.52
C GLN A 453 -12.66 -20.83 12.88
N GLN A 454 -13.49 -21.59 13.64
CA GLN A 454 -13.89 -21.19 14.99
C GLN A 454 -12.67 -21.13 15.93
N LYS A 455 -11.72 -22.08 15.83
CA LYS A 455 -10.49 -22.06 16.61
C LYS A 455 -9.61 -20.84 16.28
N LEU A 456 -9.52 -20.49 15.00
CA LEU A 456 -8.78 -19.30 14.53
C LEU A 456 -9.38 -18.01 15.09
N CYS A 457 -10.71 -17.85 14.98
CA CYS A 457 -11.43 -16.69 15.53
C CYS A 457 -11.34 -16.63 17.07
N ALA A 458 -11.48 -17.76 17.74
CA ALA A 458 -11.35 -17.83 19.19
C ALA A 458 -9.94 -17.44 19.65
N ASN A 459 -8.92 -17.85 18.90
CA ASN A 459 -7.54 -17.49 19.20
C ASN A 459 -7.31 -15.97 19.11
N VAL A 460 -7.69 -15.30 18.02
CA VAL A 460 -7.49 -13.84 17.91
C VAL A 460 -8.26 -13.08 18.99
N ALA A 461 -9.50 -13.47 19.30
CA ALA A 461 -10.29 -12.87 20.37
C ALA A 461 -9.58 -13.01 21.74
N ALA A 462 -9.08 -14.22 22.04
CA ALA A 462 -8.33 -14.49 23.27
C ALA A 462 -7.02 -13.69 23.33
N GLN A 463 -6.29 -13.57 22.22
CA GLN A 463 -5.04 -12.80 22.15
C GLN A 463 -5.27 -11.31 22.43
N ILE A 464 -6.30 -10.69 21.82
CA ILE A 464 -6.63 -9.28 22.07
C ILE A 464 -6.83 -9.03 23.57
N VAL A 465 -7.62 -9.85 24.24
CA VAL A 465 -7.89 -9.71 25.67
C VAL A 465 -6.65 -10.02 26.52
N ALA A 466 -5.90 -11.07 26.18
CA ALA A 466 -4.68 -11.43 26.89
C ALA A 466 -3.59 -10.34 26.80
N PHE A 467 -3.42 -9.73 25.65
CA PHE A 467 -2.50 -8.60 25.46
C PHE A 467 -2.94 -7.36 26.25
N ALA A 468 -4.23 -7.06 26.25
CA ALA A 468 -4.76 -5.89 26.96
C ALA A 468 -4.72 -6.08 28.47
N CYS A 469 -5.34 -7.16 28.99
CA CYS A 469 -5.55 -7.35 30.43
C CYS A 469 -4.36 -7.96 31.16
N GLY A 470 -3.62 -8.86 30.47
CA GLY A 470 -2.56 -9.63 31.12
C GLY A 470 -3.06 -10.64 32.16
N LYS A 471 -2.14 -11.20 32.93
CA LYS A 471 -2.43 -12.09 34.04
C LYS A 471 -1.29 -12.07 35.04
N LYS A 472 -1.56 -11.83 36.33
CA LYS A 472 -0.59 -11.93 37.40
C LYS A 472 -0.42 -13.41 37.82
N ASP A 473 0.82 -13.80 38.12
CA ASP A 473 1.18 -15.11 38.61
C ASP A 473 2.33 -14.97 39.63
N GLU A 474 2.36 -15.82 40.66
CA GLU A 474 3.44 -15.85 41.67
C GLU A 474 4.77 -16.26 41.01
N ASN A 475 4.73 -17.14 40.04
CA ASN A 475 5.86 -17.45 39.18
C ASN A 475 6.01 -16.39 38.10
N LEU A 476 6.99 -15.53 38.24
CA LEU A 476 7.24 -14.42 37.32
C LEU A 476 7.40 -14.85 35.84
N ASN A 477 7.85 -16.10 35.59
CA ASN A 477 7.89 -16.63 34.22
C ASN A 477 6.49 -16.83 33.59
N LYS A 478 5.44 -16.85 34.40
CA LYS A 478 4.04 -16.97 33.98
C LYS A 478 3.25 -15.67 34.14
N ASN A 479 3.95 -14.59 34.48
CA ASN A 479 3.34 -13.28 34.60
C ASN A 479 3.21 -12.64 33.21
N PHE A 480 2.02 -12.20 32.87
CA PHE A 480 1.72 -11.45 31.67
C PHE A 480 1.35 -10.02 32.07
N GLU A 481 2.19 -9.05 31.71
CA GLU A 481 2.03 -7.68 32.18
C GLU A 481 0.73 -7.01 31.68
N GLY A 482 0.22 -7.40 30.54
CA GLY A 482 -0.88 -6.71 29.87
C GLY A 482 -0.49 -5.32 29.40
N GLY A 483 -1.47 -4.45 29.17
CA GLY A 483 -1.22 -3.10 28.69
C GLY A 483 -0.61 -3.04 27.31
N ARG A 484 -0.79 -4.10 26.49
CA ARG A 484 -0.31 -4.21 25.12
C ARG A 484 -1.44 -3.79 24.19
N PRO A 485 -1.36 -2.62 23.53
CA PRO A 485 -2.47 -2.10 22.73
C PRO A 485 -2.65 -2.89 21.44
N SER A 486 -3.91 -3.14 21.07
CA SER A 486 -4.23 -3.78 19.79
C SER A 486 -5.50 -3.22 19.17
N SER A 487 -5.61 -3.35 17.84
CA SER A 487 -6.83 -3.16 17.06
C SER A 487 -7.07 -4.39 16.19
N ILE A 488 -8.29 -4.51 15.66
CA ILE A 488 -8.64 -5.53 14.69
C ILE A 488 -9.48 -4.95 13.57
N ILE A 489 -9.09 -5.23 12.32
CA ILE A 489 -9.95 -5.09 11.16
C ILE A 489 -10.61 -6.45 10.94
N ILE A 490 -11.94 -6.48 10.96
CA ILE A 490 -12.70 -7.71 10.83
C ILE A 490 -13.75 -7.59 9.72
N GLY A 491 -13.89 -8.67 8.93
CA GLY A 491 -14.90 -8.80 7.90
C GLY A 491 -15.59 -10.17 7.94
N ASP A 492 -16.57 -10.37 7.07
CA ASP A 492 -17.24 -11.66 6.98
C ASP A 492 -16.38 -12.70 6.25
N GLN A 493 -15.80 -12.34 5.10
CA GLN A 493 -14.92 -13.20 4.30
C GLN A 493 -13.95 -12.34 3.48
N LEU A 494 -12.76 -12.85 3.21
CA LEU A 494 -11.81 -12.20 2.30
C LEU A 494 -12.25 -12.45 0.85
N THR A 495 -12.73 -11.39 0.20
CA THR A 495 -13.18 -11.33 -1.19
C THR A 495 -12.33 -10.33 -1.98
N PRO A 496 -12.44 -10.26 -3.31
CA PRO A 496 -11.76 -9.21 -4.08
C PRO A 496 -12.09 -7.80 -3.60
N GLU A 497 -13.35 -7.51 -3.26
CA GLU A 497 -13.78 -6.19 -2.79
C GLU A 497 -13.20 -5.87 -1.41
N SER A 498 -13.34 -6.78 -0.43
CA SER A 498 -12.79 -6.55 0.91
C SER A 498 -11.25 -6.47 0.91
N LEU A 499 -10.58 -7.18 -0.01
CA LEU A 499 -9.12 -7.04 -0.21
C LEU A 499 -8.76 -5.66 -0.77
N GLY A 500 -9.56 -5.14 -1.71
CA GLY A 500 -9.39 -3.78 -2.25
C GLY A 500 -9.57 -2.71 -1.18
N ALA A 501 -10.62 -2.83 -0.37
CA ALA A 501 -10.87 -1.93 0.77
C ALA A 501 -9.72 -1.98 1.79
N LEU A 502 -9.24 -3.17 2.13
CA LEU A 502 -8.11 -3.36 3.05
C LEU A 502 -6.81 -2.71 2.50
N LEU A 503 -6.53 -2.86 1.20
CA LEU A 503 -5.39 -2.22 0.54
C LEU A 503 -5.48 -0.69 0.66
N ALA A 504 -6.63 -0.11 0.30
CA ALA A 504 -6.84 1.33 0.33
C ALA A 504 -6.77 1.90 1.75
N HIS A 505 -7.35 1.20 2.74
CA HIS A 505 -7.25 1.57 4.15
C HIS A 505 -5.80 1.78 4.59
N PHE A 506 -4.91 0.82 4.32
CA PHE A 506 -3.51 0.95 4.73
C PHE A 506 -2.76 2.02 3.92
N GLU A 507 -3.03 2.15 2.62
CA GLU A 507 -2.43 3.21 1.80
C GLU A 507 -2.84 4.60 2.31
N ASN A 508 -4.12 4.81 2.60
CA ASN A 508 -4.65 6.06 3.15
C ASN A 508 -4.15 6.34 4.58
N LYS A 509 -4.15 5.33 5.46
CA LYS A 509 -3.58 5.42 6.81
C LYS A 509 -2.13 5.94 6.77
N ILE A 510 -1.29 5.31 5.97
CA ILE A 510 0.14 5.66 5.83
C ILE A 510 0.30 7.09 5.30
N MET A 511 -0.51 7.47 4.33
CA MET A 511 -0.54 8.82 3.78
C MET A 511 -0.96 9.86 4.84
N PHE A 512 -2.04 9.62 5.60
CA PHE A 512 -2.46 10.52 6.67
C PHE A 512 -1.41 10.67 7.76
N GLN A 513 -0.72 9.58 8.14
CA GLN A 513 0.41 9.67 9.05
C GLN A 513 1.52 10.57 8.51
N GLY A 514 1.89 10.41 7.24
CA GLY A 514 2.86 11.27 6.57
C GLY A 514 2.44 12.74 6.55
N PHE A 515 1.15 13.01 6.40
CA PHE A 515 0.61 14.37 6.46
C PHE A 515 0.71 14.99 7.86
N VAL A 516 0.45 14.20 8.91
CA VAL A 516 0.62 14.64 10.31
C VAL A 516 2.09 14.91 10.62
N TRP A 517 3.00 14.03 10.19
CA TRP A 517 4.44 14.21 10.38
C TRP A 517 5.07 15.22 9.42
N ASN A 518 4.31 15.80 8.51
CA ASN A 518 4.80 16.74 7.50
C ASN A 518 5.98 16.18 6.69
N VAL A 519 6.00 14.87 6.41
CA VAL A 519 7.05 14.23 5.61
C VAL A 519 6.59 13.99 4.16
N ASN A 520 7.54 13.81 3.24
CA ASN A 520 7.22 13.37 1.87
C ASN A 520 7.11 11.84 1.82
N SER A 521 5.87 11.33 1.84
CA SER A 521 5.59 9.89 1.81
C SER A 521 5.73 9.25 0.42
N PHE A 522 6.13 9.98 -0.61
CA PHE A 522 6.04 9.55 -2.01
C PHE A 522 7.37 9.50 -2.76
N ASP A 523 8.49 9.82 -2.10
CA ASP A 523 9.86 9.61 -2.60
C ASP A 523 10.56 8.44 -1.89
N GLN A 524 11.78 8.08 -2.33
CA GLN A 524 12.57 6.98 -1.79
C GLN A 524 14.09 7.21 -1.91
N GLU A 525 14.56 8.37 -1.52
CA GLU A 525 15.98 8.74 -1.62
C GLU A 525 16.92 7.83 -0.80
N GLY A 526 16.44 7.23 0.29
CA GLY A 526 17.22 6.38 1.19
C GLY A 526 17.86 5.14 0.55
N VAL A 527 17.38 4.71 -0.62
CA VAL A 527 17.93 3.54 -1.34
C VAL A 527 19.01 3.89 -2.37
N GLN A 528 19.22 5.17 -2.68
CA GLN A 528 20.08 5.59 -3.80
C GLN A 528 21.58 5.36 -3.53
N LEU A 529 22.04 5.61 -2.31
CA LEU A 529 23.47 5.44 -1.97
C LEU A 529 23.95 4.00 -2.21
N GLY A 530 23.17 3.00 -1.76
CA GLY A 530 23.49 1.58 -1.98
C GLY A 530 23.62 1.23 -3.46
N LYS A 531 22.71 1.75 -4.31
CA LYS A 531 22.77 1.55 -5.77
C LYS A 531 24.01 2.16 -6.40
N VAL A 532 24.42 3.36 -5.96
CA VAL A 532 25.65 4.02 -6.44
C VAL A 532 26.88 3.20 -6.06
N LEU A 533 26.98 2.75 -4.81
CA LEU A 533 28.11 1.95 -4.34
C LEU A 533 28.15 0.57 -5.04
N ALA A 534 27.02 -0.08 -5.24
CA ALA A 534 26.97 -1.36 -5.99
C ALA A 534 27.49 -1.21 -7.43
N LYS A 535 27.14 -0.11 -8.12
CA LYS A 535 27.69 0.18 -9.46
C LYS A 535 29.19 0.39 -9.45
N ARG A 536 29.75 1.06 -8.41
CA ARG A 536 31.21 1.23 -8.25
C ARG A 536 31.90 -0.14 -8.06
N VAL A 537 31.32 -1.02 -7.25
CA VAL A 537 31.86 -2.39 -7.06
C VAL A 537 31.91 -3.13 -8.40
N LEU A 538 30.81 -3.16 -9.14
CA LEU A 538 30.73 -3.82 -10.44
C LEU A 538 31.68 -3.21 -11.51
N ALA A 539 32.00 -1.93 -11.37
CA ALA A 539 32.96 -1.25 -12.23
C ALA A 539 34.43 -1.39 -11.75
N HIS A 540 34.67 -2.15 -10.68
CA HIS A 540 35.99 -2.27 -10.01
C HIS A 540 36.59 -0.91 -9.55
N ASP A 541 35.74 0.09 -9.33
CA ASP A 541 36.09 1.41 -8.79
C ASP A 541 35.86 1.44 -7.27
N THR A 542 36.69 0.71 -6.54
CA THR A 542 36.52 0.53 -5.09
C THR A 542 37.77 0.94 -4.31
N ASP A 543 37.56 1.47 -3.12
CA ASP A 543 38.59 1.87 -2.17
C ASP A 543 38.21 1.57 -0.73
N GLY A 544 39.15 1.64 0.21
CA GLY A 544 38.91 1.52 1.64
C GLY A 544 38.08 0.31 2.02
N ALA A 545 37.05 0.52 2.84
CA ALA A 545 36.16 -0.56 3.31
C ALA A 545 35.36 -1.21 2.17
N LEU A 546 34.96 -0.42 1.16
CA LEU A 546 34.20 -0.94 0.02
C LEU A 546 35.03 -1.98 -0.75
N LYS A 547 36.34 -1.70 -0.95
CA LYS A 547 37.25 -2.67 -1.56
C LYS A 547 37.42 -3.91 -0.70
N ALA A 548 37.64 -3.75 0.62
CA ALA A 548 37.82 -4.89 1.51
C ALA A 548 36.62 -5.84 1.52
N TYR A 549 35.38 -5.30 1.48
CA TYR A 549 34.16 -6.12 1.38
C TYR A 549 34.01 -6.76 -0.01
N SER A 550 34.38 -6.05 -1.10
CA SER A 550 34.41 -6.63 -2.45
C SER A 550 35.37 -7.82 -2.51
N ASP A 551 36.59 -7.67 -2.00
CA ASP A 551 37.61 -8.73 -1.96
C ASP A 551 37.12 -9.94 -1.11
N LEU A 552 36.44 -9.68 0.03
CA LEU A 552 35.86 -10.72 0.89
C LEU A 552 34.78 -11.54 0.17
N LEU A 553 34.03 -10.89 -0.73
CA LEU A 553 32.94 -11.50 -1.50
C LEU A 553 33.39 -12.04 -2.87
N ASN A 554 34.70 -11.95 -3.19
CA ASN A 554 35.31 -12.35 -4.48
C ASN A 554 34.69 -11.61 -5.70
N ILE A 555 34.47 -10.32 -5.58
CA ILE A 555 33.92 -9.48 -6.65
C ILE A 555 34.99 -8.49 -7.14
#